data_20f0ec80a748e5236c486ebcf29a8833
#
_entry.id   20f0ec80a748e5236c486ebcf29a8833
#
_cell.length_a   1.000
_cell.length_b   1.000
_cell.length_c   1.000
_cell.angle_alpha   90.00
_cell.angle_beta   90.00
_cell.angle_gamma   90.00
#
_symmetry.space_group_name_H-M   'P 1'
#
loop_
_entity.id
_entity.type
_entity.pdbx_description
1 polymer ?
#
loop_
_entity_poly.entity_id
_entity_poly.type
_entity_poly.pdbx_seq_one_letter_code
_entity_poly.pdbx_strand_id
1 'polypeptide(L)'
;QTITAFVKTADTSKIESIQIYGYCDDRGANDYNYLLSKNRVNTVQSILIANGFNANKIVIIEGKGRVILRKDTVENLTETRSKNRRVDLILVKKNSFGKGIYNSFQDKHSIGDRIYLEHILFDMGKSTLSQKSKQELDKIAILLQKNNHLQFEIRGHVCCTSSAYDDAID
;
A
#
# COMPACT_ATOMS: atom_id res chain seq x y z
N GLN A 1 9.40 -11.33 12.32
CA GLN A 1 9.56 -10.34 13.39
C GLN A 1 8.19 -10.04 14.00
N THR A 2 8.12 -9.94 15.33
CA THR A 2 6.91 -9.46 15.99
C THR A 2 6.79 -7.95 15.82
N ILE A 3 5.56 -7.41 15.82
CA ILE A 3 5.30 -5.97 15.71
C ILE A 3 6.05 -5.19 16.81
N THR A 4 6.07 -5.73 18.03
CA THR A 4 6.79 -5.14 19.16
C THR A 4 8.30 -5.04 18.91
N ALA A 5 8.91 -6.09 18.34
CA ALA A 5 10.33 -6.06 17.97
C ALA A 5 10.59 -5.02 16.87
N PHE A 6 9.70 -4.94 15.87
CA PHE A 6 9.78 -3.92 14.81
C PHE A 6 9.79 -2.51 15.40
N VAL A 7 8.82 -2.15 16.24
CA VAL A 7 8.73 -0.78 16.81
C VAL A 7 9.95 -0.43 17.65
N LYS A 8 10.52 -1.40 18.39
CA LYS A 8 11.71 -1.20 19.21
C LYS A 8 13.01 -1.01 18.40
N THR A 9 13.09 -1.67 17.24
CA THR A 9 14.33 -1.69 16.42
C THR A 9 14.29 -0.71 15.25
N ALA A 10 13.08 -0.33 14.78
CA ALA A 10 12.95 0.59 13.67
C ALA A 10 13.30 2.02 14.07
N ASP A 11 14.10 2.69 13.26
CA ASP A 11 14.29 4.13 13.36
C ASP A 11 13.03 4.86 12.88
N THR A 12 12.07 5.03 13.81
CA THR A 12 10.77 5.65 13.51
C THR A 12 10.88 7.12 13.09
N SER A 13 12.04 7.76 13.32
CA SER A 13 12.28 9.13 12.86
C SER A 13 12.37 9.23 11.35
N LYS A 14 12.84 8.15 10.69
CA LYS A 14 12.95 8.03 9.24
C LYS A 14 11.68 7.57 8.55
N ILE A 15 10.64 7.19 9.30
CA ILE A 15 9.35 6.80 8.76
C ILE A 15 8.48 8.05 8.64
N GLU A 16 8.02 8.33 7.43
CA GLU A 16 7.06 9.40 7.15
C GLU A 16 5.65 8.94 7.49
N SER A 17 5.25 7.82 6.93
CA SER A 17 3.93 7.24 7.19
C SER A 17 3.92 5.71 7.12
N ILE A 18 2.86 5.12 7.67
CA ILE A 18 2.57 3.68 7.61
C ILE A 18 1.19 3.48 7.01
N GLN A 19 1.07 2.47 6.15
CA GLN A 19 -0.21 1.93 5.68
C GLN A 19 -0.34 0.49 6.15
N ILE A 20 -1.55 0.10 6.55
CA ILE A 20 -1.84 -1.23 7.09
C ILE A 20 -2.95 -1.86 6.26
N TYR A 21 -2.67 -3.01 5.65
CA TYR A 21 -3.62 -3.76 4.84
C TYR A 21 -3.80 -5.18 5.38
N GLY A 22 -5.05 -5.57 5.62
CA GLY A 22 -5.39 -6.91 6.10
C GLY A 22 -5.98 -7.77 4.99
N TYR A 23 -5.62 -9.05 4.98
CA TYR A 23 -6.10 -10.01 3.99
C TYR A 23 -6.60 -11.28 4.67
N CYS A 24 -7.56 -11.93 4.01
CA CYS A 24 -8.03 -13.27 4.33
C CYS A 24 -7.74 -14.22 3.17
N ASP A 25 -7.77 -15.53 3.43
CA ASP A 25 -7.69 -16.52 2.36
C ASP A 25 -8.98 -16.56 1.52
N ASP A 26 -9.04 -17.42 0.51
CA ASP A 26 -10.12 -17.52 -0.47
C ASP A 26 -11.42 -18.15 0.05
N ARG A 27 -11.48 -18.57 1.32
CA ARG A 27 -12.61 -19.29 1.92
C ARG A 27 -13.55 -18.37 2.69
N GLY A 28 -14.84 -18.73 2.71
CA GLY A 28 -15.87 -18.06 3.47
C GLY A 28 -16.56 -16.91 2.72
N ALA A 29 -17.55 -16.30 3.36
CA ALA A 29 -18.33 -15.20 2.80
C ALA A 29 -17.50 -13.91 2.70
N ASN A 30 -17.79 -13.08 1.71
CA ASN A 30 -17.07 -11.82 1.47
C ASN A 30 -17.19 -10.88 2.66
N ASP A 31 -18.41 -10.65 3.16
CA ASP A 31 -18.66 -9.71 4.27
C ASP A 31 -17.96 -10.14 5.55
N TYR A 32 -17.98 -11.43 5.85
CA TYR A 32 -17.25 -11.98 7.00
C TYR A 32 -15.74 -11.74 6.86
N ASN A 33 -15.16 -12.04 5.70
CA ASN A 33 -13.74 -11.87 5.47
C ASN A 33 -13.33 -10.38 5.45
N TYR A 34 -14.20 -9.51 4.94
CA TYR A 34 -13.97 -8.07 5.01
C TYR A 34 -13.91 -7.60 6.47
N LEU A 35 -14.89 -7.95 7.28
CA LEU A 35 -14.91 -7.60 8.70
C LEU A 35 -13.71 -8.20 9.45
N LEU A 36 -13.38 -9.47 9.20
CA LEU A 36 -12.25 -10.15 9.82
C LEU A 36 -10.91 -9.47 9.47
N SER A 37 -10.72 -9.11 8.21
CA SER A 37 -9.50 -8.40 7.78
C SER A 37 -9.41 -7.00 8.38
N LYS A 38 -10.53 -6.28 8.48
CA LYS A 38 -10.63 -4.97 9.16
C LYS A 38 -10.28 -5.08 10.65
N ASN A 39 -10.80 -6.09 11.35
CA ASN A 39 -10.46 -6.30 12.75
C ASN A 39 -8.97 -6.60 12.95
N ARG A 40 -8.35 -7.38 12.05
CA ARG A 40 -6.91 -7.67 12.10
C ARG A 40 -6.06 -6.40 11.95
N VAL A 41 -6.39 -5.52 11.01
CA VAL A 41 -5.63 -4.26 10.83
C VAL A 41 -5.81 -3.34 12.02
N ASN A 42 -7.00 -3.27 12.61
CA ASN A 42 -7.25 -2.49 13.83
C ASN A 42 -6.44 -3.03 15.02
N THR A 43 -6.32 -4.36 15.15
CA THR A 43 -5.48 -4.97 16.18
C THR A 43 -4.01 -4.60 15.99
N VAL A 44 -3.50 -4.67 14.76
CA VAL A 44 -2.12 -4.29 14.45
C VAL A 44 -1.88 -2.81 14.73
N GLN A 45 -2.80 -1.92 14.34
CA GLN A 45 -2.75 -0.50 14.66
C GLN A 45 -2.66 -0.27 16.17
N SER A 46 -3.55 -0.90 16.95
CA SER A 46 -3.57 -0.76 18.40
C SER A 46 -2.25 -1.21 19.03
N ILE A 47 -1.66 -2.31 18.55
CA ILE A 47 -0.35 -2.79 19.03
C ILE A 47 0.76 -1.79 18.68
N LEU A 48 0.77 -1.22 17.46
CA LEU A 48 1.75 -0.21 17.08
C LEU A 48 1.70 1.01 18.00
N ILE A 49 0.50 1.55 18.24
CA ILE A 49 0.28 2.72 19.10
C ILE A 49 0.66 2.39 20.56
N ALA A 50 0.24 1.23 21.08
CA ALA A 50 0.57 0.80 22.45
C ALA A 50 2.09 0.63 22.67
N ASN A 51 2.86 0.36 21.62
CA ASN A 51 4.32 0.27 21.66
C ASN A 51 5.02 1.60 21.33
N GLY A 52 4.28 2.72 21.31
CA GLY A 52 4.84 4.07 21.17
C GLY A 52 4.97 4.60 19.74
N PHE A 53 4.36 3.91 18.74
CA PHE A 53 4.34 4.43 17.38
C PHE A 53 3.34 5.61 17.29
N ASN A 54 3.73 6.69 16.61
CA ASN A 54 2.88 7.87 16.47
C ASN A 54 1.68 7.58 15.58
N ALA A 55 0.47 7.66 16.14
CA ALA A 55 -0.79 7.41 15.45
C ALA A 55 -0.98 8.30 14.21
N ASN A 56 -0.51 9.55 14.23
CA ASN A 56 -0.65 10.48 13.10
C ASN A 56 0.16 10.06 11.87
N LYS A 57 1.09 9.13 12.02
CA LYS A 57 1.82 8.54 10.90
C LYS A 57 1.11 7.34 10.27
N ILE A 58 0.05 6.85 10.86
CA ILE A 58 -0.75 5.75 10.29
C ILE A 58 -1.83 6.37 9.41
N VAL A 59 -1.58 6.39 8.10
CA VAL A 59 -2.41 7.15 7.14
C VAL A 59 -3.47 6.30 6.45
N ILE A 60 -3.27 4.98 6.36
CA ILE A 60 -4.23 4.05 5.77
C ILE A 60 -4.35 2.82 6.67
N ILE A 61 -5.61 2.43 6.95
CA ILE A 61 -5.95 1.21 7.68
C ILE A 61 -7.11 0.57 6.92
N GLU A 62 -6.84 -0.51 6.21
CA GLU A 62 -7.82 -1.11 5.32
C GLU A 62 -7.85 -2.64 5.40
N GLY A 63 -9.03 -3.20 5.62
CA GLY A 63 -9.29 -4.62 5.41
C GLY A 63 -9.66 -4.88 3.96
N LYS A 64 -8.86 -5.66 3.26
CA LYS A 64 -9.08 -6.03 1.85
C LYS A 64 -9.97 -7.27 1.69
N GLY A 65 -10.35 -7.92 2.79
CA GLY A 65 -11.18 -9.11 2.74
C GLY A 65 -10.48 -10.32 2.12
N ARG A 66 -11.24 -11.06 1.33
CA ARG A 66 -10.82 -12.32 0.73
C ARG A 66 -9.91 -12.12 -0.48
N VAL A 67 -8.78 -12.83 -0.51
CA VAL A 67 -7.94 -12.90 -1.72
C VAL A 67 -8.52 -13.93 -2.68
N ILE A 68 -8.77 -13.52 -3.92
CA ILE A 68 -9.23 -14.43 -4.98
C ILE A 68 -8.03 -15.24 -5.48
N LEU A 69 -8.13 -16.56 -5.44
CA LEU A 69 -7.11 -17.47 -5.96
C LEU A 69 -7.59 -18.13 -7.25
N ARG A 70 -6.75 -18.10 -8.28
CA ARG A 70 -6.91 -18.97 -9.44
C ARG A 70 -6.36 -20.35 -9.06
N LYS A 71 -7.23 -21.27 -8.70
CA LYS A 71 -6.86 -22.57 -8.13
C LYS A 71 -6.06 -23.45 -9.08
N ASP A 72 -6.22 -23.26 -10.37
CA ASP A 72 -5.50 -23.90 -11.47
C ASP A 72 -4.03 -23.52 -11.59
N THR A 73 -3.64 -22.39 -11.00
CA THR A 73 -2.27 -21.86 -11.03
C THR A 73 -1.50 -22.01 -9.72
N VAL A 74 -2.12 -22.60 -8.69
CA VAL A 74 -1.54 -22.70 -7.34
C VAL A 74 -1.07 -24.12 -7.06
N GLU A 75 0.24 -24.34 -7.01
CA GLU A 75 0.86 -25.64 -6.73
C GLU A 75 0.57 -26.13 -5.31
N ASN A 76 0.62 -25.26 -4.30
CA ASN A 76 0.34 -25.59 -2.89
C ASN A 76 -0.74 -24.66 -2.31
N LEU A 77 -1.98 -25.10 -2.39
CA LEU A 77 -3.13 -24.33 -1.94
C LEU A 77 -3.11 -24.06 -0.43
N THR A 78 -2.68 -25.02 0.38
CA THR A 78 -2.63 -24.87 1.85
C THR A 78 -1.61 -23.80 2.26
N GLU A 79 -0.44 -23.84 1.68
CA GLU A 79 0.62 -22.85 1.93
C GLU A 79 0.21 -21.46 1.44
N THR A 80 -0.35 -21.36 0.22
CA THR A 80 -0.83 -20.09 -0.35
C THR A 80 -1.92 -19.47 0.51
N ARG A 81 -2.89 -20.27 1.02
CA ARG A 81 -3.89 -19.82 1.98
C ARG A 81 -3.28 -19.31 3.28
N SER A 82 -2.26 -19.99 3.78
CA SER A 82 -1.54 -19.54 4.97
C SER A 82 -0.87 -18.20 4.76
N LYS A 83 -0.20 -18.00 3.64
CA LYS A 83 0.42 -16.71 3.25
C LYS A 83 -0.61 -15.60 3.05
N ASN A 84 -1.82 -15.93 2.58
CA ASN A 84 -2.89 -14.94 2.36
C ASN A 84 -3.56 -14.47 3.66
N ARG A 85 -3.52 -15.22 4.73
CA ARG A 85 -3.98 -14.79 6.06
C ARG A 85 -2.96 -13.88 6.73
N ARG A 86 -2.78 -12.66 6.20
CA ARG A 86 -1.72 -11.75 6.62
C ARG A 86 -2.20 -10.33 6.84
N VAL A 87 -1.37 -9.54 7.47
CA VAL A 87 -1.43 -8.09 7.51
C VAL A 87 -0.13 -7.55 6.94
N ASP A 88 -0.23 -6.70 5.94
CA ASP A 88 0.91 -6.02 5.34
C ASP A 88 1.09 -4.64 5.98
N LEU A 89 2.31 -4.34 6.38
CA LEU A 89 2.74 -3.02 6.82
C LEU A 89 3.61 -2.41 5.74
N ILE A 90 3.13 -1.30 5.17
CA ILE A 90 3.87 -0.53 4.19
C ILE A 90 4.47 0.68 4.86
N LEU A 91 5.79 0.75 4.85
CA LEU A 91 6.54 1.82 5.45
C LEU A 91 6.94 2.82 4.37
N VAL A 92 6.45 4.03 4.47
CA VAL A 92 6.92 5.16 3.65
C VAL A 92 8.07 5.80 4.41
N LYS A 93 9.25 5.77 3.84
CA LYS A 93 10.42 6.44 4.42
C LYS A 93 10.40 7.92 4.03
N LYS A 94 10.82 8.78 4.96
CA LYS A 94 11.15 10.17 4.62
C LYS A 94 12.25 10.15 3.57
N ASN A 95 12.06 10.90 2.48
CA ASN A 95 13.18 11.07 1.59
C ASN A 95 14.23 11.96 2.29
N SER A 96 15.49 11.67 2.05
CA SER A 96 16.64 12.23 2.77
C SER A 96 16.74 13.76 2.66
N PHE A 97 16.04 14.36 1.72
CA PHE A 97 16.16 15.79 1.40
C PHE A 97 14.90 16.61 1.65
N GLY A 98 13.80 16.00 2.11
CA GLY A 98 12.55 16.71 2.41
C GLY A 98 11.91 17.44 1.22
N LYS A 99 12.31 17.13 0.00
CA LYS A 99 11.93 17.83 -1.22
C LYS A 99 11.30 16.85 -2.23
N GLY A 100 10.06 16.50 -2.05
CA GLY A 100 9.21 15.89 -3.08
C GLY A 100 9.76 14.68 -3.84
N ILE A 101 8.93 14.14 -4.70
CA ILE A 101 9.18 12.93 -5.51
C ILE A 101 10.46 12.97 -6.34
N TYR A 102 10.88 14.14 -6.83
CA TYR A 102 12.04 14.27 -7.71
C TYR A 102 13.35 13.84 -7.06
N ASN A 103 13.50 14.04 -5.76
CA ASN A 103 14.69 13.64 -5.03
C ASN A 103 14.66 12.15 -4.65
N SER A 104 13.46 11.56 -4.56
CA SER A 104 13.31 10.13 -4.30
C SER A 104 13.89 9.26 -5.41
N PHE A 105 13.96 9.75 -6.65
CA PHE A 105 14.57 9.03 -7.77
C PHE A 105 16.11 9.07 -7.79
N GLN A 106 16.73 9.93 -7.01
CA GLN A 106 18.19 10.05 -6.91
C GLN A 106 18.78 9.18 -5.79
N ASP A 107 17.94 8.69 -4.89
CA ASP A 107 18.37 7.83 -3.78
C ASP A 107 18.65 6.41 -4.28
N LYS A 108 19.48 5.66 -3.53
CA LYS A 108 19.64 4.22 -3.76
C LYS A 108 18.35 3.52 -3.42
N HIS A 109 17.75 2.88 -4.42
CA HIS A 109 16.51 2.14 -4.28
C HIS A 109 16.76 0.66 -3.97
N SER A 110 15.90 0.10 -3.13
CA SER A 110 15.83 -1.32 -2.82
C SER A 110 14.52 -1.90 -3.33
N ILE A 111 14.51 -3.19 -3.61
CA ILE A 111 13.26 -3.89 -3.98
C ILE A 111 12.21 -3.68 -2.89
N GLY A 112 11.04 -3.18 -3.29
CA GLY A 112 9.93 -2.86 -2.38
C GLY A 112 9.87 -1.40 -1.93
N ASP A 113 10.82 -0.53 -2.30
CA ASP A 113 10.70 0.91 -2.08
C ASP A 113 9.53 1.47 -2.88
N ARG A 114 8.85 2.46 -2.31
CA ARG A 114 7.64 3.06 -2.91
C ARG A 114 7.78 4.56 -3.00
N ILE A 115 7.34 5.09 -4.13
CA ILE A 115 7.24 6.52 -4.38
C ILE A 115 5.77 6.85 -4.58
N TYR A 116 5.24 7.81 -3.82
CA TYR A 116 3.86 8.25 -3.92
C TYR A 116 3.77 9.43 -4.88
N LEU A 117 2.84 9.34 -5.81
CA LEU A 117 2.54 10.38 -6.79
C LEU A 117 1.41 11.27 -6.23
N GLU A 118 1.73 12.12 -5.26
CA GLU A 118 0.73 12.91 -4.50
C GLU A 118 -0.11 13.85 -5.37
N HIS A 119 0.41 14.25 -6.53
CA HIS A 119 -0.25 15.23 -7.40
C HIS A 119 -0.93 14.60 -8.62
N ILE A 120 -0.95 13.26 -8.71
CA ILE A 120 -1.68 12.56 -9.77
C ILE A 120 -3.07 12.24 -9.25
N LEU A 121 -3.99 13.17 -9.46
CA LEU A 121 -5.36 13.09 -8.97
C LEU A 121 -6.34 12.93 -10.13
N PHE A 122 -7.37 12.16 -9.89
CA PHE A 122 -8.50 11.94 -10.77
C PHE A 122 -9.75 12.58 -10.17
N ASP A 123 -10.63 13.07 -11.00
CA ASP A 123 -11.96 13.49 -10.57
C ASP A 123 -12.78 12.25 -10.15
N MET A 124 -13.75 12.46 -9.27
CA MET A 124 -14.65 11.41 -8.82
C MET A 124 -15.36 10.74 -10.03
N GLY A 125 -15.28 9.42 -10.10
CA GLY A 125 -15.89 8.62 -11.17
C GLY A 125 -15.27 8.80 -12.55
N LYS A 126 -14.05 9.38 -12.66
CA LYS A 126 -13.36 9.55 -13.94
C LYS A 126 -12.00 8.87 -13.96
N SER A 127 -11.62 8.38 -15.12
CA SER A 127 -10.27 7.86 -15.43
C SER A 127 -9.39 8.88 -16.14
N THR A 128 -9.92 10.06 -16.48
CA THR A 128 -9.19 11.10 -17.19
C THR A 128 -8.38 11.97 -16.24
N LEU A 129 -7.12 12.20 -16.60
CA LEU A 129 -6.21 13.06 -15.85
C LEU A 129 -6.47 14.54 -16.11
N SER A 130 -6.38 15.34 -15.05
CA SER A 130 -6.35 16.80 -15.18
C SER A 130 -5.09 17.25 -15.93
N GLN A 131 -5.12 18.45 -16.51
CA GLN A 131 -3.96 19.01 -17.20
C GLN A 131 -2.73 19.14 -16.27
N LYS A 132 -2.97 19.49 -15.01
CA LYS A 132 -1.91 19.57 -13.98
C LYS A 132 -1.29 18.20 -13.70
N SER A 133 -2.12 17.16 -13.58
CA SER A 133 -1.64 15.79 -13.40
C SER A 133 -0.83 15.28 -14.60
N LYS A 134 -1.23 15.64 -15.84
CA LYS A 134 -0.48 15.32 -17.06
C LYS A 134 0.91 15.95 -17.05
N GLN A 135 1.01 17.23 -16.73
CA GLN A 135 2.29 17.93 -16.62
C GLN A 135 3.21 17.31 -15.57
N GLU A 136 2.65 16.83 -14.46
CA GLU A 136 3.42 16.15 -13.42
C GLU A 136 3.93 14.79 -13.89
N LEU A 137 3.09 14.02 -14.60
CA LEU A 137 3.51 12.76 -15.22
C LEU A 137 4.59 12.93 -16.27
N ASP A 138 4.53 13.99 -17.09
CA ASP A 138 5.56 14.28 -18.08
C ASP A 138 6.93 14.48 -17.42
N LYS A 139 6.97 15.20 -16.30
CA LYS A 139 8.22 15.37 -15.52
C LYS A 139 8.71 14.04 -14.94
N ILE A 140 7.81 13.20 -14.41
CA ILE A 140 8.14 11.88 -13.90
C ILE A 140 8.68 11.00 -15.04
N ALA A 141 8.07 11.01 -16.20
CA ALA A 141 8.53 10.27 -17.38
C ALA A 141 9.97 10.63 -17.76
N ILE A 142 10.32 11.92 -17.74
CA ILE A 142 11.70 12.37 -18.00
C ILE A 142 12.67 11.81 -16.93
N LEU A 143 12.27 11.79 -15.66
CA LEU A 143 13.09 11.22 -14.60
C LEU A 143 13.29 9.72 -14.76
N LEU A 144 12.24 8.97 -15.11
CA LEU A 144 12.32 7.54 -15.37
C LEU A 144 13.20 7.21 -16.58
N GLN A 145 13.13 8.01 -17.64
CA GLN A 145 14.02 7.86 -18.81
C GLN A 145 15.50 8.05 -18.45
N LYS A 146 15.81 8.96 -17.54
CA LYS A 146 17.18 9.17 -17.03
C LYS A 146 17.65 8.01 -16.13
N ASN A 147 16.73 7.31 -15.50
CA ASN A 147 16.98 6.19 -14.57
C ASN A 147 16.47 4.87 -15.18
N ASN A 148 16.81 4.58 -16.41
CA ASN A 148 16.30 3.44 -17.20
C ASN A 148 16.65 2.06 -16.65
N HIS A 149 17.54 1.98 -15.65
CA HIS A 149 17.88 0.75 -14.92
C HIS A 149 16.83 0.36 -13.86
N LEU A 150 15.90 1.28 -13.52
CA LEU A 150 14.87 1.01 -12.54
C LEU A 150 13.73 0.19 -13.15
N GLN A 151 13.32 -0.85 -12.44
CA GLN A 151 12.09 -1.57 -12.68
C GLN A 151 11.05 -1.12 -11.65
N PHE A 152 9.84 -0.80 -12.09
CA PHE A 152 8.79 -0.28 -11.21
C PHE A 152 7.43 -0.84 -11.59
N GLU A 153 6.54 -0.87 -10.61
CA GLU A 153 5.14 -1.20 -10.74
C GLU A 153 4.31 0.03 -10.42
N ILE A 154 3.32 0.36 -11.26
CA ILE A 154 2.37 1.43 -11.00
C ILE A 154 1.14 0.83 -10.33
N ARG A 155 0.76 1.37 -9.17
CA ARG A 155 -0.43 0.96 -8.44
C ARG A 155 -1.39 2.13 -8.30
N GLY A 156 -2.58 2.00 -8.88
CA GLY A 156 -3.70 2.91 -8.65
C GLY A 156 -4.50 2.52 -7.41
N HIS A 157 -5.01 3.51 -6.70
CA HIS A 157 -5.92 3.31 -5.58
C HIS A 157 -7.19 4.09 -5.82
N VAL A 158 -8.34 3.45 -5.61
CA VAL A 158 -9.65 4.09 -5.64
C VAL A 158 -10.04 4.40 -4.21
N CYS A 159 -10.47 5.62 -3.93
CA CYS A 159 -11.02 5.93 -2.61
C CYS A 159 -12.43 5.33 -2.50
N CYS A 160 -12.78 4.95 -1.28
CA CYS A 160 -14.01 4.29 -0.85
C CYS A 160 -15.21 4.62 -1.72
N THR A 161 -15.68 3.67 -2.50
CA THR A 161 -17.03 3.67 -3.03
C THR A 161 -17.94 3.10 -1.94
N SER A 162 -18.97 3.81 -1.61
CA SER A 162 -19.97 3.38 -0.61
C SER A 162 -20.92 2.30 -1.14
N SER A 163 -20.70 1.78 -2.33
CA SER A 163 -21.53 0.76 -2.98
C SER A 163 -20.77 -0.57 -3.13
N ALA A 164 -21.49 -1.65 -2.86
CA ALA A 164 -21.03 -3.02 -2.98
C ALA A 164 -20.79 -3.49 -4.45
N TYR A 165 -20.79 -2.56 -5.39
CA TYR A 165 -20.60 -2.80 -6.81
C TYR A 165 -19.33 -2.08 -7.29
N ASP A 166 -18.19 -2.63 -6.95
CA ASP A 166 -16.97 -2.42 -7.71
C ASP A 166 -16.79 -3.62 -8.66
N ASP A 167 -17.62 -3.66 -9.68
CA ASP A 167 -17.25 -4.34 -10.89
C ASP A 167 -16.18 -3.45 -11.53
N ALA A 168 -14.92 -3.85 -11.36
CA ALA A 168 -13.83 -3.28 -12.09
C ALA A 168 -14.16 -3.44 -13.58
N ILE A 169 -14.55 -2.36 -14.19
CA ILE A 169 -14.66 -2.28 -15.65
C ILE A 169 -13.24 -2.10 -16.15
N ASP A 170 -12.72 -3.13 -16.81
CA ASP A 170 -11.49 -3.08 -17.60
C ASP A 170 -11.54 -1.98 -18.67
#